data_986b3fe61b4f2eafbdfea9b2cfa3048a
#
_entry.id   986b3fe61b4f2eafbdfea9b2cfa3048a
#
_cell.length_a   1.000
_cell.length_b   1.000
_cell.length_c   1.000
_cell.angle_alpha   90.00
_cell.angle_beta   90.00
_cell.angle_gamma   90.00
#
_symmetry.space_group_name_H-M   'P 1'
#
loop_
_entity.id
_entity.type
_entity.pdbx_description
1 polymer ?
#
loop_
_entity_poly.entity_id
_entity_poly.type
_entity_poly.pdbx_seq_one_letter_code
_entity_poly.pdbx_strand_id
1 'polypeptide(L)'
;PTPVETNAELDYAVLEVIGNPSQEFGELKLASLVPKDRAPFWIIGHPQGKGQHISREKCRASTPAISRNTLLHTCDTLPGNSGSPVIDAGLQVVVALHHAGIANDSVNAAILMSKILENSTVLAAYKAPDDLPPAEPKTAANDVCDALFSEAKEAKACYAYDVYITSCPTHTLAPMARGYVNKFCQPQKTVEVEKTCDDDPSLCSTDQLCGQSLTFKSG
;
A
#
# COMPACT_ATOMS: atom_id res chain seq x y z
N PRO A 1 0.36 -20.45 5.07
CA PRO A 1 1.78 -20.33 5.45
C PRO A 1 1.92 -20.50 6.95
N THR A 2 2.93 -21.26 7.37
CA THR A 2 3.25 -21.42 8.79
C THR A 2 4.05 -20.20 9.23
N PRO A 3 3.73 -19.57 10.39
CA PRO A 3 4.55 -18.49 10.92
C PRO A 3 5.98 -18.95 11.18
N VAL A 4 6.96 -18.13 10.86
CA VAL A 4 8.37 -18.35 11.18
C VAL A 4 8.68 -17.99 12.63
N GLU A 5 7.89 -17.10 13.22
CA GLU A 5 7.96 -16.70 14.62
C GLU A 5 6.56 -16.26 15.11
N THR A 6 6.24 -16.56 16.36
CA THR A 6 5.01 -16.11 17.03
C THR A 6 5.29 -15.73 18.46
N ASN A 7 4.59 -14.73 18.98
CA ASN A 7 4.62 -14.36 20.39
C ASN A 7 3.20 -14.04 20.86
N ALA A 8 2.64 -14.91 21.69
CA ALA A 8 1.27 -14.79 22.18
C ALA A 8 1.12 -13.67 23.23
N GLU A 9 2.17 -13.32 23.96
CA GLU A 9 2.14 -12.24 24.96
C GLU A 9 2.08 -10.86 24.30
N LEU A 10 2.83 -10.68 23.19
CA LEU A 10 2.86 -9.46 22.41
C LEU A 10 1.90 -9.49 21.21
N ASP A 11 1.11 -10.55 21.06
CA ASP A 11 0.09 -10.72 20.03
C ASP A 11 0.61 -10.42 18.62
N TYR A 12 1.75 -11.03 18.23
CA TYR A 12 2.29 -10.92 16.87
C TYR A 12 2.71 -12.27 16.28
N ALA A 13 2.73 -12.32 14.95
CA ALA A 13 3.31 -13.39 14.17
C ALA A 13 4.12 -12.84 13.01
N VAL A 14 5.25 -13.48 12.71
CA VAL A 14 6.06 -13.19 11.52
C VAL A 14 5.80 -14.28 10.49
N LEU A 15 5.44 -13.87 9.29
CA LEU A 15 5.13 -14.77 8.18
C LEU A 15 6.15 -14.56 7.05
N GLU A 16 6.60 -15.65 6.46
CA GLU A 16 7.36 -15.58 5.21
C GLU A 16 6.40 -15.36 4.03
N VAL A 17 6.72 -14.39 3.19
CA VAL A 17 5.93 -14.06 2.00
C VAL A 17 6.52 -14.78 0.79
N ILE A 18 5.66 -15.48 0.03
CA ILE A 18 6.07 -16.17 -1.20
C ILE A 18 6.36 -15.15 -2.30
N GLY A 19 7.46 -15.31 -2.98
CA GLY A 19 7.92 -14.38 -4.01
C GLY A 19 8.78 -13.26 -3.44
N ASN A 20 8.89 -12.16 -4.16
CA ASN A 20 9.68 -10.99 -3.74
C ASN A 20 8.90 -9.69 -3.94
N PRO A 21 7.81 -9.50 -3.18
CA PRO A 21 6.95 -8.31 -3.32
C PRO A 21 7.69 -7.01 -2.96
N SER A 22 8.73 -7.06 -2.14
CA SER A 22 9.50 -5.86 -1.80
C SER A 22 10.24 -5.23 -3.00
N GLN A 23 10.56 -6.02 -4.02
CA GLN A 23 11.14 -5.49 -5.26
C GLN A 23 10.12 -4.69 -6.09
N GLU A 24 8.85 -5.05 -5.99
CA GLU A 24 7.77 -4.40 -6.75
C GLU A 24 7.14 -3.23 -5.98
N PHE A 25 6.88 -3.44 -4.69
CA PHE A 25 6.09 -2.51 -3.86
C PHE A 25 6.91 -1.77 -2.81
N GLY A 26 8.19 -2.12 -2.64
CA GLY A 26 9.03 -1.60 -1.58
C GLY A 26 8.76 -2.27 -0.23
N GLU A 27 9.38 -1.73 0.81
CA GLU A 27 9.25 -2.22 2.19
C GLU A 27 9.21 -1.06 3.18
N LEU A 28 8.59 -1.29 4.33
CA LEU A 28 8.64 -0.36 5.46
C LEU A 28 9.70 -0.81 6.46
N LYS A 29 10.47 0.14 6.97
CA LYS A 29 11.42 -0.13 8.04
C LYS A 29 10.71 -0.14 9.41
N LEU A 30 11.20 -0.98 10.30
CA LEU A 30 10.69 -1.11 11.67
C LEU A 30 11.53 -0.24 12.60
N ALA A 31 10.91 0.61 13.42
CA ALA A 31 11.64 1.51 14.30
C ALA A 31 11.40 1.19 15.79
N SER A 32 12.47 1.20 16.58
CA SER A 32 12.39 1.12 18.06
C SER A 32 11.93 2.43 18.69
N LEU A 33 11.46 3.38 17.90
CA LEU A 33 10.98 4.68 18.36
C LEU A 33 9.74 4.52 19.25
N VAL A 34 9.74 5.20 20.41
CA VAL A 34 8.56 5.33 21.26
C VAL A 34 7.85 6.63 20.89
N PRO A 35 6.62 6.57 20.36
CA PRO A 35 5.89 7.76 19.95
C PRO A 35 5.59 8.69 21.12
N LYS A 36 5.66 10.01 20.86
CA LYS A 36 5.25 11.06 21.80
C LYS A 36 3.73 11.27 21.74
N ASP A 37 3.20 11.94 22.77
CA ASP A 37 1.81 12.40 22.78
C ASP A 37 1.48 13.18 21.50
N ARG A 38 0.34 12.85 20.91
CA ARG A 38 -0.19 13.49 19.70
C ARG A 38 0.66 13.31 18.43
N ALA A 39 1.67 12.44 18.44
CA ALA A 39 2.42 12.10 17.21
C ALA A 39 1.45 11.65 16.11
N PRO A 40 1.58 12.18 14.88
CA PRO A 40 0.69 11.83 13.78
C PRO A 40 1.05 10.48 13.20
N PHE A 41 0.03 9.68 12.85
CA PHE A 41 0.18 8.35 12.28
C PHE A 41 -0.60 8.17 10.99
N TRP A 42 -0.23 7.11 10.27
CA TRP A 42 -1.05 6.45 9.27
C TRP A 42 -1.24 4.99 9.66
N ILE A 43 -2.43 4.47 9.42
CA ILE A 43 -2.71 3.03 9.47
C ILE A 43 -3.24 2.59 8.13
N ILE A 44 -2.62 1.57 7.54
CA ILE A 44 -3.03 1.00 6.26
C ILE A 44 -3.47 -0.44 6.53
N GLY A 45 -4.72 -0.75 6.23
CA GLY A 45 -5.29 -2.06 6.54
C GLY A 45 -6.51 -2.40 5.69
N HIS A 46 -7.19 -3.49 6.08
CA HIS A 46 -8.33 -4.05 5.37
C HIS A 46 -9.56 -4.13 6.29
N PRO A 47 -10.19 -2.98 6.64
CA PRO A 47 -11.32 -2.96 7.56
C PRO A 47 -12.47 -3.83 7.04
N GLN A 48 -12.98 -4.73 7.89
CA GLN A 48 -14.08 -5.64 7.58
C GLN A 48 -13.83 -6.53 6.33
N GLY A 49 -12.57 -6.84 6.03
CA GLY A 49 -12.20 -7.61 4.84
C GLY A 49 -12.39 -6.88 3.51
N LYS A 50 -12.63 -5.57 3.55
CA LYS A 50 -12.74 -4.72 2.35
C LYS A 50 -11.36 -4.48 1.71
N GLY A 51 -11.35 -3.77 0.58
CA GLY A 51 -10.13 -3.30 -0.06
C GLY A 51 -9.27 -2.46 0.90
N GLN A 52 -8.02 -2.25 0.55
CA GLN A 52 -7.08 -1.49 1.36
C GLN A 52 -7.59 -0.06 1.63
N HIS A 53 -7.52 0.36 2.89
CA HIS A 53 -7.90 1.69 3.37
C HIS A 53 -6.75 2.29 4.15
N ILE A 54 -6.65 3.62 4.10
CA ILE A 54 -5.73 4.39 4.92
C ILE A 54 -6.50 5.25 5.92
N SER A 55 -6.20 5.12 7.21
CA SER A 55 -6.61 6.03 8.27
C SER A 55 -5.47 7.02 8.52
N ARG A 56 -5.69 8.31 8.22
CA ARG A 56 -4.70 9.38 8.38
C ARG A 56 -5.27 10.66 8.99
N GLU A 57 -6.56 10.92 8.78
CA GLU A 57 -7.22 12.10 9.35
C GLU A 57 -7.49 11.87 10.84
N LYS A 58 -7.07 12.82 11.68
CA LYS A 58 -7.16 12.72 13.15
C LYS A 58 -6.49 11.46 13.73
N CYS A 59 -5.68 10.76 12.95
CA CYS A 59 -4.94 9.57 13.33
C CYS A 59 -3.65 10.01 14.04
N ARG A 60 -3.61 9.85 15.35
CA ARG A 60 -2.50 10.31 16.21
C ARG A 60 -2.40 9.51 17.50
N ALA A 61 -1.26 9.59 18.16
CA ALA A 61 -1.13 9.12 19.54
C ALA A 61 -2.10 9.84 20.46
N SER A 62 -2.61 9.12 21.45
CA SER A 62 -3.41 9.69 22.54
C SER A 62 -2.57 10.54 23.48
N THR A 63 -3.20 11.04 24.53
CA THR A 63 -2.53 11.72 25.66
C THR A 63 -3.04 11.08 26.95
N PRO A 64 -2.24 10.26 27.65
CA PRO A 64 -0.86 9.85 27.27
C PRO A 64 -0.83 8.93 26.05
N ALA A 65 0.29 8.99 25.29
CA ALA A 65 0.52 8.13 24.14
C ALA A 65 0.70 6.66 24.55
N ILE A 66 1.36 6.43 25.67
CA ILE A 66 1.76 5.10 26.12
C ILE A 66 1.09 4.78 27.45
N SER A 67 0.48 3.61 27.52
CA SER A 67 -0.01 3.00 28.75
C SER A 67 0.64 1.62 28.89
N ARG A 68 1.49 1.46 29.90
CA ARG A 68 2.34 0.26 30.05
C ARG A 68 3.22 0.06 28.80
N ASN A 69 3.05 -1.03 28.06
CA ASN A 69 3.79 -1.32 26.83
C ASN A 69 2.96 -1.11 25.55
N THR A 70 1.81 -0.47 25.68
CA THR A 70 0.82 -0.31 24.60
C THR A 70 0.78 1.14 24.16
N LEU A 71 0.86 1.36 22.86
CA LEU A 71 0.56 2.64 22.23
C LEU A 71 -0.96 2.81 22.16
N LEU A 72 -1.45 3.93 22.69
CA LEU A 72 -2.84 4.36 22.53
C LEU A 72 -2.95 5.37 21.39
N HIS A 73 -3.95 5.18 20.51
CA HIS A 73 -4.12 6.06 19.35
C HIS A 73 -5.59 6.29 18.99
N THR A 74 -5.86 7.40 18.27
CA THR A 74 -7.20 7.81 17.84
C THR A 74 -7.47 7.58 16.35
N CYS A 75 -6.66 6.76 15.71
CA CYS A 75 -6.87 6.43 14.30
C CYS A 75 -8.21 5.71 14.12
N ASP A 76 -8.93 6.03 13.05
CA ASP A 76 -10.17 5.36 12.72
C ASP A 76 -9.88 3.96 12.20
N THR A 77 -10.22 2.95 12.99
CA THR A 77 -10.03 1.53 12.67
C THR A 77 -11.30 0.74 12.95
N LEU A 78 -11.48 -0.33 12.19
CA LEU A 78 -12.62 -1.24 12.30
C LEU A 78 -12.10 -2.68 12.46
N PRO A 79 -12.95 -3.64 12.89
CA PRO A 79 -12.61 -5.05 12.87
C PRO A 79 -11.99 -5.47 11.53
N GLY A 80 -10.90 -6.23 11.57
CA GLY A 80 -10.10 -6.58 10.38
C GLY A 80 -8.85 -5.72 10.18
N ASN A 81 -8.69 -4.62 10.94
CA ASN A 81 -7.45 -3.85 10.95
C ASN A 81 -6.39 -4.41 11.92
N SER A 82 -6.70 -5.42 12.73
CA SER A 82 -5.69 -6.09 13.56
C SER A 82 -4.55 -6.62 12.71
N GLY A 83 -3.29 -6.39 13.15
CA GLY A 83 -2.08 -6.66 12.38
C GLY A 83 -1.67 -5.55 11.42
N SER A 84 -2.44 -4.46 11.30
CA SER A 84 -2.03 -3.31 10.47
C SER A 84 -0.86 -2.55 11.08
N PRO A 85 0.11 -2.10 10.28
CA PRO A 85 1.21 -1.26 10.76
C PRO A 85 0.69 0.13 11.18
N VAL A 86 1.16 0.60 12.34
CA VAL A 86 1.06 2.01 12.75
C VAL A 86 2.33 2.68 12.28
N ILE A 87 2.20 3.58 11.31
CA ILE A 87 3.30 4.23 10.62
C ILE A 87 3.42 5.66 11.15
N ASP A 88 4.61 6.06 11.62
CA ASP A 88 4.88 7.45 11.92
C ASP A 88 4.80 8.28 10.65
N ALA A 89 3.93 9.29 10.64
CA ALA A 89 3.64 10.07 9.43
C ALA A 89 4.81 10.98 9.00
N GLY A 90 5.70 11.33 9.94
CA GLY A 90 6.88 12.15 9.67
C GLY A 90 8.08 11.34 9.19
N LEU A 91 8.30 10.17 9.78
CA LEU A 91 9.47 9.32 9.51
C LEU A 91 9.19 8.21 8.50
N GLN A 92 7.91 7.89 8.26
CA GLN A 92 7.47 6.81 7.37
C GLN A 92 8.03 5.43 7.77
N VAL A 93 8.14 5.18 9.06
CA VAL A 93 8.57 3.91 9.65
C VAL A 93 7.46 3.31 10.51
N VAL A 94 7.47 1.99 10.66
CA VAL A 94 6.51 1.29 11.52
C VAL A 94 6.94 1.42 12.96
N VAL A 95 6.10 2.01 13.81
CA VAL A 95 6.37 2.25 15.24
C VAL A 95 5.53 1.36 16.16
N ALA A 96 4.47 0.75 15.64
CA ALA A 96 3.64 -0.18 16.39
C ALA A 96 2.82 -1.09 15.45
N LEU A 97 2.23 -2.15 16.02
CA LEU A 97 1.32 -3.07 15.36
C LEU A 97 -0.06 -2.91 15.98
N HIS A 98 -1.06 -2.46 15.20
CA HIS A 98 -2.43 -2.31 15.68
C HIS A 98 -3.05 -3.66 16.03
N HIS A 99 -3.69 -3.78 17.19
CA HIS A 99 -4.29 -5.05 17.58
C HIS A 99 -5.71 -4.98 18.14
N ALA A 100 -6.13 -3.85 18.75
CA ALA A 100 -7.45 -3.78 19.37
C ALA A 100 -8.04 -2.36 19.41
N GLY A 101 -9.37 -2.29 19.44
CA GLY A 101 -10.10 -1.12 19.94
C GLY A 101 -10.40 -1.27 21.43
N ILE A 102 -10.29 -0.18 22.19
CA ILE A 102 -10.67 -0.18 23.61
C ILE A 102 -12.13 0.30 23.71
N ALA A 103 -12.99 -0.63 24.09
CA ALA A 103 -14.42 -0.33 24.27
C ALA A 103 -14.59 0.79 25.33
N ASN A 104 -15.43 1.76 25.05
CA ASN A 104 -15.81 2.91 25.86
C ASN A 104 -14.80 4.10 25.91
N ASP A 105 -13.58 3.99 25.36
CA ASP A 105 -12.57 5.06 25.47
C ASP A 105 -12.34 5.83 24.16
N SER A 106 -12.98 5.48 23.06
CA SER A 106 -12.75 6.09 21.73
C SER A 106 -11.28 6.10 21.32
N VAL A 107 -10.50 5.16 21.86
CA VAL A 107 -9.09 4.96 21.56
C VAL A 107 -8.85 3.51 21.16
N ASN A 108 -7.80 3.31 20.40
CA ASN A 108 -7.33 2.03 19.95
C ASN A 108 -5.98 1.71 20.56
N ALA A 109 -5.61 0.45 20.56
CA ALA A 109 -4.39 -0.08 21.12
C ALA A 109 -3.50 -0.70 20.05
N ALA A 110 -2.19 -0.47 20.16
CA ALA A 110 -1.19 -1.09 19.32
C ALA A 110 0.03 -1.50 20.15
N ILE A 111 0.64 -2.65 19.82
CA ILE A 111 1.87 -3.10 20.46
C ILE A 111 3.03 -2.31 19.89
N LEU A 112 3.87 -1.76 20.77
CA LEU A 112 5.05 -1.00 20.37
C LEU A 112 6.02 -1.86 19.55
N MET A 113 6.49 -1.35 18.43
CA MET A 113 7.47 -2.04 17.59
C MET A 113 8.79 -2.22 18.34
N SER A 114 9.17 -1.31 19.25
CA SER A 114 10.32 -1.50 20.14
C SER A 114 10.23 -2.81 20.95
N LYS A 115 9.03 -3.13 21.46
CA LYS A 115 8.82 -4.36 22.23
C LYS A 115 8.86 -5.61 21.36
N ILE A 116 8.31 -5.53 20.17
CA ILE A 116 8.40 -6.62 19.19
C ILE A 116 9.88 -6.87 18.82
N LEU A 117 10.62 -5.82 18.49
CA LEU A 117 12.04 -5.90 18.10
C LEU A 117 12.96 -6.41 19.25
N GLU A 118 12.64 -6.08 20.50
CA GLU A 118 13.35 -6.58 21.67
C GLU A 118 13.18 -8.12 21.85
N ASN A 119 12.06 -8.67 21.39
CA ASN A 119 11.70 -10.08 21.57
C ASN A 119 11.87 -10.93 20.32
N SER A 120 11.90 -10.33 19.14
CA SER A 120 11.99 -11.05 17.88
C SER A 120 13.44 -11.39 17.53
N THR A 121 13.67 -12.63 17.15
CA THR A 121 14.95 -13.09 16.59
C THR A 121 15.03 -12.89 15.08
N VAL A 122 13.88 -12.76 14.41
CA VAL A 122 13.77 -12.67 12.95
C VAL A 122 13.81 -11.23 12.48
N LEU A 123 13.15 -10.31 13.21
CA LEU A 123 12.94 -8.93 12.75
C LEU A 123 14.11 -7.99 13.01
N ALA A 124 15.14 -8.40 13.73
CA ALA A 124 16.32 -7.56 14.01
C ALA A 124 17.00 -7.02 12.74
N ALA A 125 17.00 -7.80 11.65
CA ALA A 125 17.59 -7.41 10.36
C ALA A 125 16.80 -6.29 9.64
N TYR A 126 15.55 -6.05 10.03
CA TYR A 126 14.65 -5.07 9.40
C TYR A 126 14.51 -3.79 10.23
N LYS A 127 15.25 -3.70 11.32
CA LYS A 127 15.25 -2.52 12.19
C LYS A 127 15.85 -1.32 11.44
N ALA A 128 15.14 -0.20 11.48
CA ALA A 128 15.67 1.08 11.02
C ALA A 128 16.83 1.56 11.92
N PRO A 129 17.77 2.35 11.42
CA PRO A 129 18.76 3.02 12.26
C PRO A 129 18.10 3.84 13.39
N ASP A 130 18.70 3.88 14.56
CA ASP A 130 18.16 4.60 15.71
C ASP A 130 18.22 6.13 15.55
N ASP A 131 19.07 6.63 14.65
CA ASP A 131 19.29 8.04 14.29
C ASP A 131 18.60 8.42 12.98
N LEU A 132 17.39 7.91 12.75
CA LEU A 132 16.60 8.29 11.57
C LEU A 132 16.52 9.82 11.48
N PRO A 133 17.01 10.42 10.38
CA PRO A 133 16.75 11.83 10.13
C PRO A 133 15.23 12.02 10.07
N PRO A 134 14.69 13.16 10.53
CA PRO A 134 13.30 13.51 10.24
C PRO A 134 13.05 13.29 8.74
N ALA A 135 11.92 12.71 8.39
CA ALA A 135 11.53 12.66 6.98
C ALA A 135 11.76 14.06 6.40
N GLU A 136 12.48 14.14 5.31
CA GLU A 136 12.83 15.44 4.73
C GLU A 136 11.58 16.33 4.69
N PRO A 137 11.67 17.59 5.14
CA PRO A 137 10.54 18.49 5.05
C PRO A 137 10.07 18.47 3.59
N LYS A 138 8.78 18.32 3.38
CA LYS A 138 8.19 18.36 2.02
C LYS A 138 8.82 19.54 1.29
N THR A 139 9.72 19.25 0.35
CA THR A 139 10.27 20.28 -0.52
C THR A 139 9.16 20.71 -1.46
N ALA A 140 9.22 21.94 -1.97
CA ALA A 140 8.25 22.41 -2.98
C ALA A 140 8.11 21.40 -4.15
N ALA A 141 9.17 20.64 -4.45
CA ALA A 141 9.14 19.55 -5.42
C ALA A 141 8.21 18.40 -4.99
N ASN A 142 8.17 18.03 -3.69
CA ASN A 142 7.27 16.99 -3.19
C ASN A 142 5.82 17.47 -3.21
N ASP A 143 5.55 18.75 -2.92
CA ASP A 143 4.19 19.31 -3.00
C ASP A 143 3.67 19.29 -4.44
N VAL A 144 4.53 19.56 -5.44
CA VAL A 144 4.19 19.44 -6.86
C VAL A 144 3.91 17.97 -7.23
N CYS A 145 4.72 17.05 -6.74
CA CYS A 145 4.52 15.62 -7.00
C CYS A 145 3.25 15.07 -6.32
N ASP A 146 2.94 15.52 -5.11
CA ASP A 146 1.69 15.18 -4.43
C ASP A 146 0.47 15.70 -5.20
N ALA A 147 0.54 16.93 -5.75
CA ALA A 147 -0.51 17.51 -6.57
C ALA A 147 -0.70 16.73 -7.87
N LEU A 148 0.38 16.45 -8.61
CA LEU A 148 0.33 15.65 -9.85
C LEU A 148 -0.24 14.25 -9.60
N PHE A 149 0.11 13.61 -8.48
CA PHE A 149 -0.47 12.30 -8.15
C PHE A 149 -1.96 12.40 -7.84
N SER A 150 -2.40 13.45 -7.15
CA SER A 150 -3.81 13.70 -6.86
C SER A 150 -4.61 13.92 -8.14
N GLU A 151 -4.09 14.72 -9.07
CA GLU A 151 -4.69 14.92 -10.38
C GLU A 151 -4.79 13.64 -11.19
N ALA A 152 -3.71 12.82 -11.20
CA ALA A 152 -3.72 11.52 -11.88
C ALA A 152 -4.79 10.59 -11.29
N LYS A 153 -4.94 10.57 -9.96
CA LYS A 153 -5.93 9.77 -9.26
C LYS A 153 -7.37 10.22 -9.55
N GLU A 154 -7.62 11.52 -9.67
CA GLU A 154 -8.93 12.07 -10.01
C GLU A 154 -9.27 11.82 -11.48
N ALA A 155 -8.32 12.03 -12.36
CA ALA A 155 -8.48 11.81 -13.80
C ALA A 155 -8.70 10.33 -14.14
N LYS A 156 -8.15 9.41 -13.33
CA LYS A 156 -8.16 7.95 -13.59
C LYS A 156 -7.69 7.58 -15.00
N ALA A 157 -6.84 8.41 -15.58
CA ALA A 157 -6.37 8.29 -16.95
C ALA A 157 -4.91 7.88 -16.99
N CYS A 158 -4.57 6.94 -17.85
CA CYS A 158 -3.21 6.37 -17.96
C CYS A 158 -2.18 7.46 -18.23
N TYR A 159 -2.46 8.40 -19.13
CA TYR A 159 -1.54 9.51 -19.47
C TYR A 159 -1.19 10.37 -18.24
N ALA A 160 -2.12 10.55 -17.31
CA ALA A 160 -1.89 11.38 -16.13
C ALA A 160 -0.92 10.68 -15.15
N TYR A 161 -1.02 9.36 -15.01
CA TYR A 161 -0.04 8.59 -14.25
C TYR A 161 1.33 8.55 -14.94
N ASP A 162 1.39 8.49 -16.26
CA ASP A 162 2.65 8.53 -17.00
C ASP A 162 3.35 9.90 -16.84
N VAL A 163 2.60 11.00 -16.90
CA VAL A 163 3.11 12.34 -16.61
C VAL A 163 3.67 12.41 -15.19
N TYR A 164 2.92 11.89 -14.21
CA TYR A 164 3.38 11.85 -12.83
C TYR A 164 4.66 11.03 -12.67
N ILE A 165 4.71 9.80 -13.20
CA ILE A 165 5.88 8.90 -13.09
C ILE A 165 7.13 9.53 -13.75
N THR A 166 6.93 10.23 -14.87
CA THR A 166 8.02 10.89 -15.60
C THR A 166 8.54 12.11 -14.85
N SER A 167 7.65 12.91 -14.26
CA SER A 167 7.98 14.13 -13.55
C SER A 167 8.51 13.87 -12.13
N CYS A 168 8.08 12.76 -11.51
CA CYS A 168 8.34 12.43 -10.12
C CYS A 168 8.84 10.98 -9.93
N PRO A 169 9.92 10.55 -10.62
CA PRO A 169 10.32 9.15 -10.69
C PRO A 169 10.76 8.55 -9.34
N THR A 170 11.25 9.38 -8.43
CA THR A 170 11.75 9.01 -7.09
C THR A 170 10.77 9.35 -5.97
N HIS A 171 9.61 9.92 -6.31
CA HIS A 171 8.61 10.27 -5.30
C HIS A 171 8.03 9.02 -4.61
N THR A 172 7.68 9.16 -3.34
CA THR A 172 7.20 8.04 -2.48
C THR A 172 5.97 7.32 -3.04
N LEU A 173 5.15 7.99 -3.85
CA LEU A 173 3.96 7.42 -4.49
C LEU A 173 4.24 6.86 -5.90
N ALA A 174 5.45 6.97 -6.43
CA ALA A 174 5.79 6.49 -7.77
C ALA A 174 5.58 4.96 -7.95
N PRO A 175 5.90 4.10 -6.96
CA PRO A 175 5.59 2.66 -7.07
C PRO A 175 4.08 2.39 -7.23
N MET A 176 3.23 3.13 -6.52
CA MET A 176 1.77 3.00 -6.61
C MET A 176 1.25 3.42 -7.99
N ALA A 177 1.78 4.52 -8.55
CA ALA A 177 1.46 4.96 -9.90
C ALA A 177 1.85 3.93 -10.96
N ARG A 178 3.06 3.35 -10.86
CA ARG A 178 3.52 2.27 -11.75
C ARG A 178 2.64 1.03 -11.64
N GLY A 179 2.22 0.66 -10.42
CA GLY A 179 1.28 -0.44 -10.20
C GLY A 179 -0.05 -0.21 -10.90
N TYR A 180 -0.57 1.02 -10.86
CA TYR A 180 -1.80 1.38 -11.58
C TYR A 180 -1.62 1.24 -13.11
N VAL A 181 -0.55 1.82 -13.67
CA VAL A 181 -0.25 1.74 -15.10
C VAL A 181 -0.09 0.30 -15.55
N ASN A 182 0.65 -0.51 -14.82
CA ASN A 182 0.84 -1.93 -15.13
C ASN A 182 -0.47 -2.73 -15.11
N LYS A 183 -1.38 -2.38 -14.21
CA LYS A 183 -2.65 -3.12 -14.06
C LYS A 183 -3.74 -2.67 -15.03
N PHE A 184 -3.83 -1.38 -15.30
CA PHE A 184 -4.98 -0.80 -15.98
C PHE A 184 -4.64 -0.13 -17.33
N CYS A 185 -3.36 0.13 -17.60
CA CYS A 185 -2.89 0.87 -18.77
C CYS A 185 -2.11 0.00 -19.76
N GLN A 186 -2.22 -1.32 -19.64
CA GLN A 186 -1.67 -2.19 -20.67
C GLN A 186 -2.32 -1.84 -22.01
N PRO A 187 -1.55 -1.70 -23.10
CA PRO A 187 -2.16 -1.60 -24.42
C PRO A 187 -3.08 -2.81 -24.58
N GLN A 188 -4.35 -2.54 -24.81
CA GLN A 188 -5.23 -3.64 -25.21
C GLN A 188 -4.51 -4.31 -26.38
N LYS A 189 -4.23 -5.63 -26.25
CA LYS A 189 -3.75 -6.41 -27.38
C LYS A 189 -4.65 -6.01 -28.52
N THR A 190 -4.10 -5.28 -29.48
CA THR A 190 -4.77 -5.06 -30.77
C THR A 190 -5.09 -6.45 -31.26
N VAL A 191 -6.35 -6.83 -31.17
CA VAL A 191 -6.84 -7.97 -31.92
C VAL A 191 -6.57 -7.55 -33.34
N GLU A 192 -5.58 -8.16 -33.98
CA GLU A 192 -5.47 -8.11 -35.45
C GLU A 192 -6.82 -8.61 -35.93
N VAL A 193 -7.64 -7.68 -36.36
CA VAL A 193 -8.87 -8.02 -37.08
C VAL A 193 -8.36 -8.65 -38.39
N GLU A 194 -8.40 -9.96 -38.47
CA GLU A 194 -8.20 -10.63 -39.75
C GLU A 194 -9.23 -10.00 -40.69
N LYS A 195 -8.73 -9.26 -41.66
CA LYS A 195 -9.58 -8.70 -42.71
C LYS A 195 -10.28 -9.88 -43.41
N THR A 196 -11.59 -9.84 -43.35
CA THR A 196 -12.42 -10.81 -44.05
C THR A 196 -12.53 -10.45 -45.54
N CYS A 197 -12.99 -11.38 -46.37
CA CYS A 197 -13.27 -11.10 -47.78
C CYS A 197 -14.21 -9.94 -48.02
N ASP A 198 -15.05 -9.60 -47.05
CA ASP A 198 -15.99 -8.47 -47.10
C ASP A 198 -15.26 -7.11 -46.91
N ASP A 199 -14.11 -7.10 -46.22
CA ASP A 199 -13.30 -5.91 -46.01
C ASP A 199 -12.27 -5.67 -47.13
N ASP A 200 -11.83 -6.75 -47.79
CA ASP A 200 -10.88 -6.71 -48.90
C ASP A 200 -11.12 -7.89 -49.88
N PRO A 201 -11.81 -7.67 -51.01
CA PRO A 201 -12.12 -8.72 -51.98
C PRO A 201 -10.91 -9.43 -52.58
N SER A 202 -9.71 -8.83 -52.47
CA SER A 202 -8.46 -9.46 -52.97
C SER A 202 -7.99 -10.63 -52.10
N LEU A 203 -8.54 -10.77 -50.89
CA LEU A 203 -8.23 -11.86 -49.96
C LEU A 203 -9.10 -13.10 -50.17
N CYS A 204 -10.12 -13.04 -51.05
CA CYS A 204 -11.00 -14.17 -51.34
C CYS A 204 -10.33 -15.15 -52.30
N SER A 205 -10.03 -16.37 -51.87
CA SER A 205 -9.76 -17.45 -52.77
C SER A 205 -11.08 -18.07 -53.23
N THR A 206 -11.10 -18.65 -54.44
CA THR A 206 -12.28 -19.15 -55.14
C THR A 206 -13.10 -20.23 -54.40
N ASP A 207 -12.62 -20.69 -53.25
CA ASP A 207 -13.23 -21.77 -52.46
C ASP A 207 -13.71 -21.36 -51.06
N GLN A 208 -13.66 -20.08 -50.67
CA GLN A 208 -14.15 -19.60 -49.40
C GLN A 208 -15.52 -18.92 -49.50
N LEU A 209 -16.49 -19.50 -48.80
CA LEU A 209 -17.85 -18.94 -48.65
C LEU A 209 -17.77 -17.67 -47.83
N CYS A 210 -18.05 -16.51 -48.44
CA CYS A 210 -18.30 -15.25 -47.75
C CYS A 210 -19.54 -15.38 -46.86
N GLY A 211 -19.42 -15.09 -45.55
CA GLY A 211 -20.58 -15.02 -44.67
C GLY A 211 -20.56 -15.81 -43.37
N GLN A 212 -19.41 -16.12 -42.78
CA GLN A 212 -19.39 -16.65 -41.40
C GLN A 212 -19.29 -15.52 -40.40
N SER A 213 -20.38 -15.29 -39.68
CA SER A 213 -20.48 -14.39 -38.53
C SER A 213 -19.63 -14.91 -37.36
N LEU A 214 -18.62 -14.15 -36.95
CA LEU A 214 -17.82 -14.45 -35.75
C LEU A 214 -18.55 -13.98 -34.50
N THR A 215 -18.98 -14.93 -33.66
CA THR A 215 -19.48 -14.64 -32.31
C THR A 215 -18.30 -14.49 -31.34
N PHE A 216 -18.17 -13.31 -30.72
CA PHE A 216 -17.20 -13.06 -29.65
C PHE A 216 -17.72 -13.64 -28.35
N LYS A 217 -16.90 -14.48 -27.71
CA LYS A 217 -17.08 -14.80 -26.27
C LYS A 217 -16.19 -13.86 -25.48
N SER A 218 -16.82 -12.99 -24.68
CA SER A 218 -16.16 -12.23 -23.62
C SER A 218 -15.83 -13.19 -22.47
N GLY A 219 -14.54 -13.28 -22.08
CA GLY A 219 -14.05 -13.91 -20.86
C GLY A 219 -13.77 -12.85 -19.81
#